data_59e1364e05a8c2b58bb2bc9534e39fe1
#
_entry.id   59e1364e05a8c2b58bb2bc9534e39fe1
#
_cell.length_a   1.000
_cell.length_b   1.000
_cell.length_c   1.000
_cell.angle_alpha   90.00
_cell.angle_beta   90.00
_cell.angle_gamma   90.00
#
_symmetry.space_group_name_H-M   'P 1'
#
loop_
_entity.id
_entity.type
_entity.pdbx_description
1 polymer ?
#
loop_
_entity_poly.entity_id
_entity_poly.type
_entity_poly.pdbx_seq_one_letter_code
_entity_poly.pdbx_strand_id
1 'polypeptide(L)'
;MSLIKRIVMRLNVECVWTRLGFYTCFVYNKRKPLLEFEPPILGGHVGDFCDLAVVSFNNSEVVEYQIRTLRKFFKYPFRYTVFDNSTNEERSAEILAICKKHSVGYVKLPKQEFLPKGYGSYSHGIACNYLFNKYIKNGGAKYFMLLDHDIFLIDDFDISKQFDSQFFYGAKHGFYIWPGLWAMKMNVILKHGVDFRPSFHLHGDTGACNYYHFFKGMEWSKFHLVKDVHCFLDDSDDDIFRNGYSLMDDCWLHCWNASDYMGKGVDNKMNRIFAMLEEKLKLCM
;
A
#
# COMPACT_ATOMS: atom_id res chain seq x y z
N MET A 1 -18.01 -32.64 -4.43
CA MET A 1 -17.60 -32.10 -5.75
C MET A 1 -16.73 -33.17 -6.45
N SER A 2 -17.05 -33.55 -7.68
CA SER A 2 -16.31 -34.62 -8.39
C SER A 2 -14.86 -34.19 -8.69
N LEU A 3 -13.94 -35.15 -8.79
CA LEU A 3 -12.52 -34.92 -9.11
C LEU A 3 -12.38 -34.11 -10.43
N ILE A 4 -13.20 -34.42 -11.43
CA ILE A 4 -13.22 -33.72 -12.72
C ILE A 4 -13.55 -32.24 -12.54
N LYS A 5 -14.56 -31.87 -11.74
CA LYS A 5 -14.90 -30.46 -11.44
C LYS A 5 -13.74 -29.74 -10.76
N ARG A 6 -13.02 -30.39 -9.85
CA ARG A 6 -11.82 -29.81 -9.20
C ARG A 6 -10.70 -29.57 -10.21
N ILE A 7 -10.42 -30.50 -11.11
CA ILE A 7 -9.40 -30.36 -12.14
C ILE A 7 -9.76 -29.23 -13.11
N VAL A 8 -11.01 -29.17 -13.61
CA VAL A 8 -11.46 -28.12 -14.53
C VAL A 8 -11.40 -26.74 -13.87
N MET A 9 -11.85 -26.63 -12.62
CA MET A 9 -11.71 -25.37 -11.87
C MET A 9 -10.24 -24.95 -11.74
N ARG A 10 -9.35 -25.88 -11.38
CA ARG A 10 -7.91 -25.59 -11.22
C ARG A 10 -7.29 -25.12 -12.54
N LEU A 11 -7.55 -25.81 -13.65
CA LEU A 11 -7.06 -25.42 -14.97
C LEU A 11 -7.59 -24.04 -15.40
N ASN A 12 -8.87 -23.76 -15.16
CA ASN A 12 -9.42 -22.43 -15.46
C ASN A 12 -8.75 -21.34 -14.64
N VAL A 13 -8.50 -21.57 -13.36
CA VAL A 13 -7.81 -20.60 -12.50
C VAL A 13 -6.38 -20.39 -12.97
N GLU A 14 -5.63 -21.44 -13.25
CA GLU A 14 -4.25 -21.34 -13.76
C GLU A 14 -4.19 -20.61 -15.11
N CYS A 15 -5.14 -20.85 -16.01
CA CYS A 15 -5.25 -20.09 -17.27
C CYS A 15 -5.50 -18.59 -17.03
N VAL A 16 -6.40 -18.25 -16.10
CA VAL A 16 -6.67 -16.86 -15.74
C VAL A 16 -5.41 -16.21 -15.16
N TRP A 17 -4.74 -16.87 -14.22
CA TRP A 17 -3.52 -16.36 -13.60
C TRP A 17 -2.38 -16.17 -14.60
N THR A 18 -2.18 -17.11 -15.52
CA THR A 18 -1.19 -16.99 -16.57
C THR A 18 -1.48 -15.81 -17.49
N ARG A 19 -2.73 -15.63 -17.90
CA ARG A 19 -3.16 -14.48 -18.73
C ARG A 19 -2.96 -13.15 -17.99
N LEU A 20 -3.33 -13.09 -16.72
CA LEU A 20 -3.15 -11.89 -15.90
C LEU A 20 -1.67 -11.58 -15.68
N GLY A 21 -0.84 -12.60 -15.46
CA GLY A 21 0.62 -12.45 -15.38
C GLY A 21 1.22 -11.89 -16.67
N PHE A 22 0.84 -12.47 -17.81
CA PHE A 22 1.26 -11.97 -19.12
C PHE A 22 0.79 -10.53 -19.36
N TYR A 23 -0.50 -10.24 -19.09
CA TYR A 23 -1.04 -8.89 -19.19
C TYR A 23 -0.26 -7.88 -18.35
N THR A 24 0.02 -8.21 -17.09
CA THR A 24 0.80 -7.33 -16.21
C THR A 24 2.19 -7.04 -16.75
N CYS A 25 2.94 -8.08 -17.09
CA CYS A 25 4.35 -7.95 -17.45
C CYS A 25 4.54 -7.34 -18.84
N PHE A 26 3.72 -7.72 -19.82
CA PHE A 26 3.96 -7.40 -21.23
C PHE A 26 3.05 -6.31 -21.78
N VAL A 27 1.93 -6.03 -21.13
CA VAL A 27 0.96 -5.04 -21.61
C VAL A 27 0.87 -3.87 -20.63
N TYR A 28 0.41 -4.12 -19.39
CA TYR A 28 0.11 -3.05 -18.44
C TYR A 28 1.35 -2.23 -18.06
N ASN A 29 2.45 -2.89 -17.73
CA ASN A 29 3.70 -2.21 -17.37
C ASN A 29 4.31 -1.36 -18.50
N LYS A 30 3.87 -1.55 -19.75
CA LYS A 30 4.32 -0.73 -20.89
C LYS A 30 3.44 0.48 -21.16
N ARG A 31 2.25 0.57 -20.56
CA ARG A 31 1.34 1.71 -20.74
C ARG A 31 1.96 2.96 -20.11
N LYS A 32 1.61 4.12 -20.68
CA LYS A 32 1.90 5.41 -20.06
C LYS A 32 0.84 5.74 -19.00
N PRO A 33 1.18 6.50 -17.96
CA PRO A 33 0.18 7.05 -17.05
C PRO A 33 -0.78 7.95 -17.83
N LEU A 34 -2.00 8.11 -17.34
CA LEU A 34 -2.98 9.01 -17.96
C LEU A 34 -2.66 10.48 -17.66
N LEU A 35 -2.13 10.73 -16.46
CA LEU A 35 -1.68 12.03 -15.97
C LEU A 35 -0.61 11.80 -14.90
N GLU A 36 0.41 12.65 -14.86
CA GLU A 36 1.45 12.61 -13.83
C GLU A 36 1.89 14.01 -13.41
N PHE A 37 2.28 14.13 -12.15
CA PHE A 37 2.86 15.31 -11.54
C PHE A 37 3.97 14.87 -10.59
N GLU A 38 5.21 15.29 -10.84
CA GLU A 38 6.37 14.86 -10.05
C GLU A 38 6.43 15.55 -8.68
N PRO A 39 6.70 14.80 -7.61
CA PRO A 39 6.82 15.37 -6.28
C PRO A 39 8.21 15.91 -6.01
N PRO A 40 8.33 16.93 -5.13
CA PRO A 40 9.63 17.33 -4.56
C PRO A 40 10.11 16.27 -3.54
N ILE A 41 11.42 16.25 -3.30
CA ILE A 41 12.00 15.57 -2.14
C ILE A 41 11.86 16.53 -0.95
N LEU A 42 11.16 16.11 0.09
CA LEU A 42 10.94 16.90 1.28
C LEU A 42 12.07 16.66 2.30
N GLY A 43 12.83 17.71 2.60
CA GLY A 43 13.83 17.70 3.67
C GLY A 43 15.14 16.99 3.38
N GLY A 44 15.44 16.60 2.12
CA GLY A 44 16.62 15.80 1.82
C GLY A 44 17.27 16.05 0.46
N HIS A 45 18.27 15.23 0.17
CA HIS A 45 19.06 15.26 -1.07
C HIS A 45 18.86 13.97 -1.86
N VAL A 46 19.18 14.00 -3.15
CA VAL A 46 19.23 12.81 -3.98
C VAL A 46 20.15 11.76 -3.36
N GLY A 47 19.68 10.54 -3.21
CA GLY A 47 20.43 9.42 -2.62
C GLY A 47 20.25 9.22 -1.10
N ASP A 48 19.69 10.18 -0.37
CA ASP A 48 19.45 10.05 1.08
C ASP A 48 18.02 10.44 1.47
N PHE A 49 17.06 9.76 0.89
CA PHE A 49 15.62 9.93 1.15
C PHE A 49 14.89 8.58 1.03
N CYS A 50 13.64 8.57 1.48
CA CYS A 50 12.71 7.46 1.32
C CYS A 50 11.69 7.78 0.24
N ASP A 51 11.49 6.88 -0.74
CA ASP A 51 10.33 6.91 -1.61
C ASP A 51 9.13 6.31 -0.87
N LEU A 52 8.16 7.14 -0.54
CA LEU A 52 6.86 6.74 -0.02
C LEU A 52 5.86 6.66 -1.18
N ALA A 53 5.22 5.52 -1.34
CA ALA A 53 4.21 5.31 -2.36
C ALA A 53 2.91 4.78 -1.76
N VAL A 54 1.80 5.25 -2.28
CA VAL A 54 0.46 4.76 -1.95
C VAL A 54 -0.32 4.49 -3.22
N VAL A 55 -1.11 3.42 -3.22
CA VAL A 55 -2.13 3.19 -4.25
C VAL A 55 -3.47 3.64 -3.68
N SER A 56 -4.00 4.77 -4.16
CA SER A 56 -5.29 5.31 -3.72
C SER A 56 -6.45 4.77 -4.54
N PHE A 57 -7.64 4.71 -3.93
CA PHE A 57 -8.86 4.27 -4.60
C PHE A 57 -10.10 5.02 -4.09
N ASN A 58 -10.69 5.86 -4.94
CA ASN A 58 -11.98 6.53 -4.77
C ASN A 58 -12.22 7.29 -3.43
N ASN A 59 -11.17 7.61 -2.67
CA ASN A 59 -11.32 8.29 -1.38
C ASN A 59 -10.27 9.39 -1.23
N SER A 60 -10.68 10.62 -1.49
CA SER A 60 -9.83 11.81 -1.47
C SER A 60 -9.48 12.26 -0.04
N GLU A 61 -10.43 12.14 0.89
CA GLU A 61 -10.27 12.58 2.28
C GLU A 61 -9.22 11.75 3.02
N VAL A 62 -9.25 10.44 2.81
CA VAL A 62 -8.23 9.52 3.35
C VAL A 62 -6.83 9.90 2.87
N VAL A 63 -6.69 10.22 1.58
CA VAL A 63 -5.41 10.68 1.02
C VAL A 63 -4.94 11.98 1.66
N GLU A 64 -5.84 12.95 1.89
CA GLU A 64 -5.49 14.21 2.54
C GLU A 64 -4.99 13.99 3.97
N TYR A 65 -5.66 13.17 4.77
CA TYR A 65 -5.21 12.85 6.12
C TYR A 65 -3.87 12.10 6.12
N GLN A 66 -3.66 11.17 5.21
CA GLN A 66 -2.38 10.48 5.10
C GLN A 66 -1.23 11.45 4.79
N ILE A 67 -1.41 12.38 3.85
CA ILE A 67 -0.42 13.42 3.55
C ILE A 67 -0.10 14.28 4.78
N ARG A 68 -1.14 14.75 5.49
CA ARG A 68 -0.98 15.63 6.66
C ARG A 68 -0.25 14.94 7.80
N THR A 69 -0.58 13.70 8.08
CA THR A 69 0.05 12.90 9.15
C THR A 69 1.49 12.54 8.81
N LEU A 70 1.77 12.12 7.57
CA LEU A 70 3.14 11.86 7.12
C LEU A 70 4.03 13.11 7.23
N ARG A 71 3.54 14.28 6.81
CA ARG A 71 4.31 15.53 6.93
C ARG A 71 4.63 15.92 8.35
N LYS A 72 3.76 15.60 9.29
CA LYS A 72 3.95 15.93 10.69
C LYS A 72 4.91 14.96 11.38
N PHE A 73 4.73 13.67 11.18
CA PHE A 73 5.32 12.64 12.01
C PHE A 73 6.46 11.85 11.34
N PHE A 74 6.61 11.89 10.02
CA PHE A 74 7.70 11.19 9.34
C PHE A 74 8.99 12.03 9.42
N LYS A 75 10.01 11.54 10.13
CA LYS A 75 11.20 12.33 10.53
C LYS A 75 12.42 12.10 9.64
N TYR A 76 12.31 11.29 8.60
CA TYR A 76 13.36 11.09 7.61
C TYR A 76 13.00 11.81 6.31
N PRO A 77 13.96 12.33 5.53
CA PRO A 77 13.68 12.92 4.22
C PRO A 77 12.90 11.97 3.33
N PHE A 78 11.85 12.44 2.66
CA PHE A 78 11.02 11.58 1.82
C PHE A 78 10.46 12.27 0.59
N ARG A 79 10.15 11.48 -0.40
CA ARG A 79 9.35 11.84 -1.56
C ARG A 79 8.06 11.01 -1.53
N TYR A 80 6.91 11.68 -1.52
CA TYR A 80 5.62 10.99 -1.44
C TYR A 80 4.87 11.10 -2.75
N THR A 81 4.42 9.97 -3.28
CA THR A 81 3.66 9.89 -4.53
C THR A 81 2.39 9.07 -4.35
N VAL A 82 1.26 9.65 -4.74
CA VAL A 82 -0.05 9.01 -4.80
C VAL A 82 -0.26 8.42 -6.19
N PHE A 83 -0.41 7.11 -6.26
CA PHE A 83 -0.74 6.37 -7.49
C PHE A 83 -2.24 6.09 -7.51
N ASP A 84 -2.96 6.90 -8.25
CA ASP A 84 -4.43 6.88 -8.27
C ASP A 84 -4.96 5.78 -9.20
N ASN A 85 -5.53 4.74 -8.57
CA ASN A 85 -6.21 3.61 -9.22
C ASN A 85 -7.74 3.76 -9.21
N SER A 86 -8.26 4.96 -8.92
CA SER A 86 -9.69 5.24 -8.84
C SER A 86 -10.40 4.98 -10.15
N THR A 87 -11.60 4.44 -10.05
CA THR A 87 -12.52 4.21 -11.19
C THR A 87 -13.54 5.34 -11.36
N ASN A 88 -13.73 6.16 -10.32
CA ASN A 88 -14.58 7.35 -10.35
C ASN A 88 -13.73 8.56 -10.70
N GLU A 89 -14.07 9.22 -11.80
CA GLU A 89 -13.30 10.37 -12.35
C GLU A 89 -13.41 11.62 -11.46
N GLU A 90 -14.54 11.84 -10.79
CA GLU A 90 -14.74 12.96 -9.85
C GLU A 90 -13.83 12.78 -8.63
N ARG A 91 -13.82 11.58 -8.01
CA ARG A 91 -12.93 11.25 -6.91
C ARG A 91 -11.45 11.34 -7.30
N SER A 92 -11.13 10.94 -8.51
CA SER A 92 -9.79 11.08 -9.07
C SER A 92 -9.37 12.55 -9.20
N ALA A 93 -10.26 13.42 -9.65
CA ALA A 93 -10.02 14.87 -9.75
C ALA A 93 -9.82 15.51 -8.35
N GLU A 94 -10.59 15.09 -7.35
CA GLU A 94 -10.41 15.51 -5.96
C GLU A 94 -9.03 15.10 -5.41
N ILE A 95 -8.61 13.85 -5.63
CA ILE A 95 -7.29 13.35 -5.21
C ILE A 95 -6.17 14.18 -5.88
N LEU A 96 -6.28 14.45 -7.17
CA LEU A 96 -5.34 15.31 -7.89
C LEU A 96 -5.26 16.72 -7.29
N ALA A 97 -6.42 17.32 -6.96
CA ALA A 97 -6.48 18.65 -6.35
C ALA A 97 -5.78 18.67 -4.99
N ILE A 98 -5.99 17.65 -4.16
CA ILE A 98 -5.33 17.48 -2.86
C ILE A 98 -3.81 17.31 -3.06
N CYS A 99 -3.37 16.47 -3.97
CA CYS A 99 -1.94 16.30 -4.25
C CYS A 99 -1.28 17.61 -4.69
N LYS A 100 -1.92 18.41 -5.53
CA LYS A 100 -1.44 19.74 -5.92
C LYS A 100 -1.40 20.71 -4.74
N LYS A 101 -2.50 20.79 -3.94
CA LYS A 101 -2.58 21.62 -2.72
C LYS A 101 -1.41 21.36 -1.77
N HIS A 102 -1.07 20.10 -1.60
CA HIS A 102 0.00 19.66 -0.71
C HIS A 102 1.36 19.47 -1.40
N SER A 103 1.52 19.80 -2.68
CA SER A 103 2.77 19.62 -3.43
C SER A 103 3.38 18.24 -3.24
N VAL A 104 2.57 17.19 -3.39
CA VAL A 104 2.99 15.77 -3.39
C VAL A 104 2.78 15.17 -4.76
N GLY A 105 3.53 14.11 -5.10
CA GLY A 105 3.44 13.46 -6.39
C GLY A 105 2.07 12.84 -6.66
N TYR A 106 1.64 12.88 -7.90
CA TYR A 106 0.41 12.25 -8.36
C TYR A 106 0.63 11.55 -9.69
N VAL A 107 0.17 10.31 -9.77
CA VAL A 107 0.20 9.52 -11.00
C VAL A 107 -1.17 8.88 -11.20
N LYS A 108 -1.93 9.31 -12.21
CA LYS A 108 -3.15 8.61 -12.62
C LYS A 108 -2.75 7.34 -13.37
N LEU A 109 -3.01 6.20 -12.76
CA LEU A 109 -2.67 4.90 -13.34
C LEU A 109 -3.49 4.61 -14.61
N PRO A 110 -2.93 3.86 -15.57
CA PRO A 110 -3.69 3.38 -16.72
C PRO A 110 -4.88 2.52 -16.27
N LYS A 111 -6.00 2.58 -17.02
CA LYS A 111 -7.13 1.69 -16.75
C LYS A 111 -6.69 0.23 -16.85
N GLN A 112 -7.08 -0.55 -15.86
CA GLN A 112 -6.86 -1.99 -15.85
C GLN A 112 -8.01 -2.66 -16.58
N GLU A 113 -7.70 -3.31 -17.68
CA GLU A 113 -8.65 -4.07 -18.48
C GLU A 113 -8.53 -5.55 -18.12
N PHE A 114 -9.58 -6.32 -18.38
CA PHE A 114 -9.62 -7.78 -18.23
C PHE A 114 -9.53 -8.31 -16.79
N LEU A 115 -9.73 -7.47 -15.78
CA LEU A 115 -9.85 -7.95 -14.40
C LEU A 115 -11.28 -8.43 -14.17
N PRO A 116 -11.47 -9.67 -13.70
CA PRO A 116 -12.78 -10.14 -13.26
C PRO A 116 -13.28 -9.31 -12.06
N LYS A 117 -14.60 -9.16 -11.91
CA LYS A 117 -15.17 -8.53 -10.71
C LYS A 117 -14.73 -9.29 -9.45
N GLY A 118 -14.39 -8.56 -8.40
CA GLY A 118 -13.97 -9.14 -7.11
C GLY A 118 -12.46 -9.40 -6.98
N TYR A 119 -11.64 -9.02 -7.97
CA TYR A 119 -10.19 -9.19 -7.92
C TYR A 119 -9.46 -7.89 -7.47
N GLY A 120 -9.95 -7.26 -6.39
CA GLY A 120 -9.36 -6.02 -5.86
C GLY A 120 -7.87 -6.16 -5.54
N SER A 121 -7.49 -7.23 -4.84
CA SER A 121 -6.09 -7.52 -4.50
C SER A 121 -5.19 -7.69 -5.72
N TYR A 122 -5.72 -8.25 -6.81
CA TYR A 122 -4.95 -8.35 -8.05
C TYR A 122 -4.76 -7.00 -8.71
N SER A 123 -5.81 -6.17 -8.74
CA SER A 123 -5.74 -4.79 -9.23
C SER A 123 -4.70 -3.98 -8.44
N HIS A 124 -4.70 -4.10 -7.13
CA HIS A 124 -3.74 -3.45 -6.25
C HIS A 124 -2.32 -3.96 -6.53
N GLY A 125 -2.10 -5.28 -6.60
CA GLY A 125 -0.79 -5.86 -6.90
C GLY A 125 -0.22 -5.44 -8.26
N ILE A 126 -1.06 -5.33 -9.30
CA ILE A 126 -0.66 -4.79 -10.61
C ILE A 126 -0.23 -3.32 -10.47
N ALA A 127 -1.00 -2.51 -9.75
CA ALA A 127 -0.67 -1.11 -9.50
C ALA A 127 0.67 -0.98 -8.77
N CYS A 128 0.90 -1.78 -7.72
CA CYS A 128 2.16 -1.82 -6.99
C CYS A 128 3.36 -2.23 -7.86
N ASN A 129 3.21 -3.22 -8.73
CA ASN A 129 4.25 -3.60 -9.68
C ASN A 129 4.53 -2.48 -10.70
N TYR A 130 3.51 -1.81 -11.17
CA TYR A 130 3.64 -0.70 -12.11
C TYR A 130 4.42 0.47 -11.48
N LEU A 131 3.98 0.94 -10.31
CA LEU A 131 4.63 2.05 -9.62
C LEU A 131 6.11 1.73 -9.31
N PHE A 132 6.40 0.53 -8.83
CA PHE A 132 7.77 0.14 -8.53
C PHE A 132 8.66 0.17 -9.79
N ASN A 133 8.23 -0.50 -10.86
CA ASN A 133 9.03 -0.62 -12.08
C ASN A 133 9.20 0.70 -12.83
N LYS A 134 8.21 1.60 -12.79
CA LYS A 134 8.24 2.86 -13.55
C LYS A 134 8.86 4.02 -12.80
N TYR A 135 8.63 4.13 -11.48
CA TYR A 135 8.94 5.33 -10.71
C TYR A 135 9.97 5.08 -9.61
N ILE A 136 9.87 3.96 -8.90
CA ILE A 136 10.68 3.74 -7.70
C ILE A 136 12.05 3.15 -8.05
N LYS A 137 12.08 2.13 -8.88
CA LYS A 137 13.28 1.32 -9.18
C LYS A 137 14.51 2.16 -9.55
N ASN A 138 14.32 3.25 -10.28
CA ASN A 138 15.39 4.13 -10.76
C ASN A 138 15.36 5.51 -10.10
N GLY A 139 14.57 5.69 -9.05
CA GLY A 139 14.34 6.98 -8.39
C GLY A 139 15.49 7.49 -7.51
N GLY A 140 16.50 6.65 -7.24
CA GLY A 140 17.69 7.04 -6.47
C GLY A 140 17.45 7.15 -4.96
N ALA A 141 16.33 6.65 -4.44
CA ALA A 141 16.05 6.62 -3.01
C ALA A 141 16.93 5.59 -2.28
N LYS A 142 17.19 5.82 -0.99
CA LYS A 142 17.87 4.87 -0.10
C LYS A 142 16.93 3.80 0.44
N TYR A 143 15.68 4.22 0.73
CA TYR A 143 14.61 3.36 1.22
C TYR A 143 13.39 3.47 0.31
N PHE A 144 12.62 2.41 0.26
CA PHE A 144 11.29 2.40 -0.33
C PHE A 144 10.27 1.95 0.69
N MET A 145 9.16 2.67 0.79
CA MET A 145 8.04 2.32 1.65
C MET A 145 6.74 2.37 0.86
N LEU A 146 6.00 1.28 0.91
CA LEU A 146 4.66 1.16 0.35
C LEU A 146 3.65 1.16 1.49
N LEU A 147 2.61 1.96 1.34
CA LEU A 147 1.51 2.12 2.29
C LEU A 147 0.18 1.88 1.60
N ASP A 148 -0.77 1.25 2.29
CA ASP A 148 -2.17 1.36 1.89
C ASP A 148 -2.69 2.75 2.24
N HIS A 149 -3.65 3.25 1.47
CA HIS A 149 -4.12 4.63 1.62
C HIS A 149 -4.83 4.88 2.96
N ASP A 150 -5.29 3.85 3.65
CA ASP A 150 -5.99 3.90 4.93
C ASP A 150 -5.07 3.64 6.15
N ILE A 151 -3.76 3.83 5.96
CA ILE A 151 -2.76 3.80 7.04
C ILE A 151 -2.26 5.21 7.32
N PHE A 152 -2.35 5.63 8.57
CA PHE A 152 -1.99 6.97 9.02
C PHE A 152 -0.87 6.91 10.06
N LEU A 153 0.12 7.77 9.91
CA LEU A 153 1.17 7.93 10.92
C LEU A 153 0.67 8.86 12.02
N ILE A 154 0.64 8.41 13.27
CA ILE A 154 0.05 9.13 14.41
C ILE A 154 1.04 9.53 15.50
N ASP A 155 2.31 9.15 15.34
CA ASP A 155 3.42 9.54 16.20
C ASP A 155 4.72 9.55 15.39
N ASP A 156 5.79 10.13 15.96
CA ASP A 156 7.08 10.32 15.32
C ASP A 156 7.70 9.00 14.85
N PHE A 157 8.03 8.93 13.57
CA PHE A 157 8.61 7.76 12.94
C PHE A 157 9.83 8.12 12.08
N ASP A 158 10.94 7.46 12.33
CA ASP A 158 12.17 7.57 11.55
C ASP A 158 12.50 6.20 10.94
N ILE A 159 12.33 6.10 9.61
CA ILE A 159 12.54 4.85 8.88
C ILE A 159 14.00 4.38 8.97
N SER A 160 14.97 5.28 9.10
CA SER A 160 16.39 4.90 9.17
C SER A 160 16.70 4.07 10.41
N LYS A 161 15.99 4.31 11.50
CA LYS A 161 16.13 3.59 12.77
C LYS A 161 15.53 2.18 12.75
N GLN A 162 14.73 1.86 11.73
CA GLN A 162 14.09 0.54 11.60
C GLN A 162 15.00 -0.52 10.97
N PHE A 163 16.19 -0.12 10.51
CA PHE A 163 17.06 -0.96 9.68
C PHE A 163 18.46 -1.19 10.26
N ASP A 164 18.69 -1.12 11.56
CA ASP A 164 20.02 -1.29 12.15
C ASP A 164 20.69 -2.61 11.69
N SER A 165 20.23 -3.74 12.18
CA SER A 165 20.68 -5.08 11.75
C SER A 165 19.74 -5.72 10.72
N GLN A 166 18.57 -5.13 10.49
CA GLN A 166 17.54 -5.61 9.59
C GLN A 166 17.59 -4.83 8.27
N PHE A 167 16.91 -5.37 7.26
CA PHE A 167 16.78 -4.73 5.95
C PHE A 167 15.32 -4.60 5.52
N PHE A 168 14.39 -5.04 6.36
CA PHE A 168 12.96 -5.04 6.12
C PHE A 168 12.19 -4.55 7.36
N TYR A 169 11.15 -3.74 7.14
CA TYR A 169 10.18 -3.29 8.14
C TYR A 169 8.76 -3.51 7.60
N GLY A 170 7.86 -4.11 8.38
CA GLY A 170 6.48 -4.24 7.94
C GLY A 170 5.62 -5.22 8.71
N ALA A 171 4.34 -5.21 8.38
CA ALA A 171 3.33 -6.06 9.00
C ALA A 171 3.34 -7.47 8.39
N LYS A 172 3.55 -8.49 9.24
CA LYS A 172 3.57 -9.89 8.80
C LYS A 172 2.14 -10.40 8.54
N HIS A 173 1.94 -10.99 7.38
CA HIS A 173 0.70 -11.69 7.03
C HIS A 173 1.02 -13.16 6.67
N GLY A 174 0.87 -14.06 7.63
CA GLY A 174 1.20 -15.48 7.45
C GLY A 174 2.68 -15.69 7.10
N PHE A 175 2.97 -16.04 5.84
CA PHE A 175 4.29 -16.38 5.33
C PHE A 175 4.99 -15.24 4.56
N TYR A 176 4.39 -14.07 4.46
CA TYR A 176 4.95 -12.89 3.77
C TYR A 176 4.67 -11.60 4.56
N ILE A 177 5.27 -10.50 4.13
CA ILE A 177 4.96 -9.17 4.66
C ILE A 177 3.91 -8.53 3.76
N TRP A 178 2.85 -8.04 4.40
CA TRP A 178 1.74 -7.37 3.73
C TRP A 178 2.17 -6.01 3.17
N PRO A 179 1.91 -5.72 1.88
CA PRO A 179 2.38 -4.48 1.25
C PRO A 179 1.64 -3.23 1.72
N GLY A 180 0.59 -3.35 2.51
CA GLY A 180 -0.08 -2.19 3.10
C GLY A 180 0.78 -1.42 4.11
N LEU A 181 1.71 -2.10 4.80
CA LEU A 181 2.80 -1.48 5.56
C LEU A 181 4.08 -2.26 5.31
N TRP A 182 4.88 -1.79 4.36
CA TRP A 182 6.01 -2.51 3.82
C TRP A 182 7.15 -1.55 3.49
N ALA A 183 8.30 -1.72 4.11
CA ALA A 183 9.46 -0.89 3.82
C ALA A 183 10.74 -1.72 3.73
N MET A 184 11.68 -1.29 2.87
CA MET A 184 12.93 -1.99 2.62
C MET A 184 14.03 -1.05 2.14
N LYS A 185 15.30 -1.45 2.38
CA LYS A 185 16.46 -0.83 1.75
C LYS A 185 16.45 -1.08 0.23
N MET A 186 16.63 -0.03 -0.57
CA MET A 186 16.57 -0.15 -2.04
C MET A 186 17.60 -1.11 -2.63
N ASN A 187 18.81 -1.16 -2.09
CA ASN A 187 19.85 -2.09 -2.55
C ASN A 187 19.44 -3.57 -2.39
N VAL A 188 18.63 -3.89 -1.38
CA VAL A 188 18.10 -5.25 -1.17
C VAL A 188 17.00 -5.53 -2.20
N ILE A 189 16.07 -4.59 -2.40
CA ILE A 189 14.99 -4.74 -3.40
C ILE A 189 15.57 -4.96 -4.79
N LEU A 190 16.54 -4.15 -5.18
CA LEU A 190 17.16 -4.21 -6.51
C LEU A 190 17.91 -5.52 -6.77
N LYS A 191 18.46 -6.11 -5.70
CA LYS A 191 19.15 -7.41 -5.79
C LYS A 191 18.18 -8.60 -5.99
N HIS A 192 17.03 -8.56 -5.33
CA HIS A 192 16.09 -9.69 -5.28
C HIS A 192 14.90 -9.56 -6.23
N GLY A 193 14.57 -8.33 -6.62
CA GLY A 193 13.35 -8.01 -7.36
C GLY A 193 12.11 -8.03 -6.46
N VAL A 194 10.98 -7.60 -6.98
CA VAL A 194 9.67 -7.65 -6.28
C VAL A 194 8.56 -8.10 -7.22
N ASP A 195 7.56 -8.76 -6.65
CA ASP A 195 6.30 -9.06 -7.31
C ASP A 195 5.13 -8.93 -6.31
N PHE A 196 4.39 -7.85 -6.41
CA PHE A 196 3.28 -7.54 -5.52
C PHE A 196 1.97 -8.27 -5.86
N ARG A 197 1.97 -9.15 -6.85
CA ARG A 197 0.75 -9.90 -7.17
C ARG A 197 0.37 -10.84 -6.02
N PRO A 198 -0.95 -11.09 -5.84
CA PRO A 198 -1.41 -12.20 -5.02
C PRO A 198 -0.86 -13.53 -5.54
N SER A 199 -0.75 -14.52 -4.68
CA SER A 199 -0.35 -15.88 -5.07
C SER A 199 -1.49 -16.86 -4.88
N PHE A 200 -1.98 -17.42 -5.97
CA PHE A 200 -3.00 -18.45 -5.91
C PHE A 200 -2.50 -19.74 -5.24
N HIS A 201 -1.28 -20.16 -5.57
CA HIS A 201 -0.71 -21.40 -5.04
C HIS A 201 -0.44 -21.35 -3.53
N LEU A 202 -0.18 -20.16 -3.02
CA LEU A 202 0.09 -19.93 -1.60
C LEU A 202 -1.17 -19.44 -0.85
N HIS A 203 -2.32 -19.31 -1.53
CA HIS A 203 -3.53 -18.71 -0.97
C HIS A 203 -3.27 -17.36 -0.29
N GLY A 204 -2.36 -16.56 -0.85
CA GLY A 204 -1.94 -15.27 -0.32
C GLY A 204 -2.47 -14.10 -1.14
N ASP A 205 -2.76 -13.02 -0.45
CA ASP A 205 -3.28 -11.76 -0.98
C ASP A 205 -2.19 -10.93 -1.67
N THR A 206 -2.44 -9.66 -1.97
CA THR A 206 -1.47 -8.71 -2.54
C THR A 206 -0.10 -8.86 -1.87
N GLY A 207 0.95 -8.95 -2.69
CA GLY A 207 2.34 -9.12 -2.21
C GLY A 207 2.76 -10.56 -1.92
N ALA A 208 1.87 -11.54 -1.92
CA ALA A 208 2.21 -12.93 -1.60
C ALA A 208 3.25 -13.54 -2.57
N CYS A 209 3.32 -13.09 -3.83
CA CYS A 209 4.36 -13.53 -4.77
C CYS A 209 5.77 -13.14 -4.33
N ASN A 210 5.94 -12.13 -3.45
CA ASN A 210 7.23 -11.80 -2.86
C ASN A 210 7.81 -12.93 -1.98
N TYR A 211 7.00 -13.94 -1.61
CA TYR A 211 7.50 -15.14 -0.94
C TYR A 211 8.65 -15.77 -1.70
N TYR A 212 8.57 -15.86 -3.02
CA TYR A 212 9.62 -16.46 -3.85
C TYR A 212 10.84 -15.55 -4.03
N HIS A 213 10.68 -14.24 -3.90
CA HIS A 213 11.74 -13.25 -4.03
C HIS A 213 12.52 -13.04 -2.74
N PHE A 214 11.81 -12.99 -1.59
CA PHE A 214 12.42 -12.59 -0.33
C PHE A 214 12.22 -13.60 0.81
N PHE A 215 11.00 -14.15 0.98
CA PHE A 215 10.65 -14.80 2.25
C PHE A 215 11.01 -16.27 2.27
N LYS A 216 11.09 -16.92 1.10
CA LYS A 216 11.49 -18.33 1.01
C LYS A 216 12.97 -18.49 1.36
N GLY A 217 13.25 -19.11 2.51
CA GLY A 217 14.61 -19.38 2.97
C GLY A 217 15.30 -18.19 3.65
N MET A 218 14.60 -17.08 3.89
CA MET A 218 15.11 -16.00 4.72
C MET A 218 14.79 -16.20 6.20
N GLU A 219 15.73 -15.82 7.05
CA GLU A 219 15.53 -15.80 8.50
C GLU A 219 14.68 -14.60 8.90
N TRP A 220 13.58 -14.82 9.63
CA TRP A 220 12.71 -13.76 10.12
C TRP A 220 13.40 -12.77 11.06
N SER A 221 14.52 -13.14 11.69
CA SER A 221 15.37 -12.24 12.48
C SER A 221 15.94 -11.06 11.69
N LYS A 222 15.96 -11.14 10.35
CA LYS A 222 16.38 -10.06 9.45
C LYS A 222 15.24 -9.04 9.17
N PHE A 223 14.08 -9.23 9.77
CA PHE A 223 12.90 -8.40 9.58
C PHE A 223 12.53 -7.73 10.89
N HIS A 224 12.31 -6.42 10.85
CA HIS A 224 11.58 -5.73 11.89
C HIS A 224 10.09 -5.94 11.65
N LEU A 225 9.52 -6.89 12.40
CA LEU A 225 8.10 -7.22 12.28
C LEU A 225 7.28 -6.29 13.17
N VAL A 226 6.37 -5.59 12.57
CA VAL A 226 5.46 -4.66 13.23
C VAL A 226 4.55 -5.42 14.20
N LYS A 227 4.44 -4.90 15.42
CA LYS A 227 3.43 -5.34 16.39
C LYS A 227 2.08 -4.74 16.00
N ASP A 228 1.09 -5.58 15.77
CA ASP A 228 -0.26 -5.18 15.38
C ASP A 228 -1.24 -5.47 16.53
N VAL A 229 -1.99 -4.46 16.96
CA VAL A 229 -2.99 -4.53 18.02
C VAL A 229 -4.32 -4.02 17.49
N HIS A 230 -5.33 -4.88 17.48
CA HIS A 230 -6.68 -4.52 17.10
C HIS A 230 -7.36 -3.72 18.21
N CYS A 231 -7.96 -2.59 17.83
CA CYS A 231 -8.70 -1.69 18.70
C CYS A 231 -10.11 -1.48 18.16
N PHE A 232 -11.06 -1.24 19.06
CA PHE A 232 -12.44 -0.88 18.70
C PHE A 232 -12.75 0.55 19.17
N LEU A 233 -13.55 1.24 18.41
CA LEU A 233 -13.96 2.62 18.73
C LEU A 233 -14.91 2.66 19.93
N ASP A 234 -15.72 1.61 20.11
CA ASP A 234 -16.58 1.38 21.25
C ASP A 234 -17.04 -0.09 21.30
N ASP A 235 -17.84 -0.44 22.33
CA ASP A 235 -18.33 -1.81 22.55
C ASP A 235 -19.60 -2.15 21.75
N SER A 236 -20.04 -1.29 20.82
CA SER A 236 -21.30 -1.45 20.10
C SER A 236 -21.25 -2.52 19.00
N ASP A 237 -20.08 -2.81 18.48
CA ASP A 237 -19.88 -3.73 17.35
C ASP A 237 -18.44 -4.30 17.38
N ASP A 238 -18.31 -5.60 17.29
CA ASP A 238 -17.04 -6.33 17.24
C ASP A 238 -16.51 -6.56 15.80
N ASP A 239 -17.20 -6.04 14.78
CA ASP A 239 -16.72 -6.08 13.40
C ASP A 239 -15.65 -5.00 13.18
N ILE A 240 -14.39 -5.41 13.08
CA ILE A 240 -13.25 -4.51 12.86
C ILE A 240 -13.40 -3.64 11.59
N PHE A 241 -14.12 -4.11 10.57
CA PHE A 241 -14.35 -3.35 9.35
C PHE A 241 -15.36 -2.21 9.53
N ARG A 242 -16.26 -2.29 10.53
CA ARG A 242 -17.26 -1.26 10.83
C ARG A 242 -16.91 -0.40 12.02
N ASN A 243 -16.23 -0.95 13.02
CA ASN A 243 -16.02 -0.27 14.32
C ASN A 243 -14.57 -0.36 14.81
N GLY A 244 -13.64 -0.92 14.03
CA GLY A 244 -12.28 -1.16 14.49
C GLY A 244 -11.21 -0.51 13.64
N TYR A 245 -10.01 -0.47 14.22
CA TYR A 245 -8.75 -0.10 13.59
C TYR A 245 -7.61 -0.92 14.21
N SER A 246 -6.44 -0.92 13.58
CA SER A 246 -5.23 -1.47 14.17
C SER A 246 -4.27 -0.36 14.57
N LEU A 247 -3.58 -0.55 15.71
CA LEU A 247 -2.37 0.19 16.06
C LEU A 247 -1.17 -0.70 15.77
N MET A 248 -0.30 -0.22 14.88
CA MET A 248 0.90 -0.92 14.47
C MET A 248 2.13 -0.16 14.98
N ASP A 249 2.97 -0.83 15.81
CA ASP A 249 4.12 -0.24 16.52
C ASP A 249 3.79 1.06 17.26
N ASP A 250 2.57 1.19 17.78
CA ASP A 250 2.04 2.34 18.50
C ASP A 250 2.07 3.68 17.72
N CYS A 251 2.62 3.70 16.52
CA CYS A 251 2.78 4.91 15.69
C CYS A 251 1.99 4.88 14.37
N TRP A 252 1.52 3.74 13.90
CA TRP A 252 0.70 3.64 12.70
C TRP A 252 -0.72 3.22 13.03
N LEU A 253 -1.71 3.97 12.56
CA LEU A 253 -3.12 3.63 12.64
C LEU A 253 -3.59 3.10 11.28
N HIS A 254 -4.07 1.86 11.22
CA HIS A 254 -4.67 1.27 10.04
C HIS A 254 -6.19 1.24 10.18
N CYS A 255 -6.89 1.98 9.36
CA CYS A 255 -8.34 2.05 9.32
C CYS A 255 -8.92 1.07 8.30
N TRP A 256 -9.10 -0.19 8.69
CA TRP A 256 -9.62 -1.25 7.83
C TRP A 256 -10.83 -0.81 6.98
N ASN A 257 -10.77 -1.06 5.66
CA ASN A 257 -11.88 -0.83 4.74
C ASN A 257 -12.33 0.66 4.61
N ALA A 258 -11.41 1.60 4.72
CA ALA A 258 -11.73 3.04 4.66
C ALA A 258 -12.44 3.50 3.37
N SER A 259 -12.31 2.77 2.27
CA SER A 259 -13.01 3.04 1.00
C SER A 259 -14.31 2.26 0.83
N ASP A 260 -14.79 1.62 1.88
CA ASP A 260 -16.00 0.80 1.92
C ASP A 260 -16.13 -0.24 0.78
N TYR A 261 -15.00 -0.78 0.34
CA TYR A 261 -14.97 -1.78 -0.74
C TYR A 261 -15.75 -3.07 -0.38
N MET A 262 -16.03 -3.28 0.89
CA MET A 262 -16.84 -4.39 1.40
C MET A 262 -18.33 -4.05 1.52
N GLY A 263 -18.74 -2.78 1.28
CA GLY A 263 -20.13 -2.34 1.37
C GLY A 263 -20.74 -2.46 2.77
N LYS A 264 -19.95 -2.21 3.82
CA LYS A 264 -20.38 -2.36 5.22
C LYS A 264 -20.91 -1.07 5.86
N GLY A 265 -20.77 0.07 5.18
CA GLY A 265 -21.17 1.39 5.68
C GLY A 265 -20.20 1.91 6.73
N VAL A 266 -19.12 2.55 6.27
CA VAL A 266 -18.00 2.97 7.15
C VAL A 266 -18.01 4.46 7.52
N ASP A 267 -18.98 5.25 7.08
CA ASP A 267 -18.98 6.72 7.25
C ASP A 267 -18.85 7.14 8.73
N ASN A 268 -19.61 6.50 9.64
CA ASN A 268 -19.52 6.82 11.07
C ASN A 268 -18.14 6.50 11.64
N LYS A 269 -17.56 5.36 11.27
CA LYS A 269 -16.21 4.96 11.64
C LYS A 269 -15.19 5.97 11.14
N MET A 270 -15.28 6.34 9.85
CA MET A 270 -14.34 7.28 9.24
C MET A 270 -14.39 8.65 9.90
N ASN A 271 -15.57 9.19 10.20
CA ASN A 271 -15.72 10.45 10.92
C ASN A 271 -15.02 10.42 12.29
N ARG A 272 -15.13 9.32 13.03
CA ARG A 272 -14.47 9.15 14.33
C ARG A 272 -12.95 9.03 14.19
N ILE A 273 -12.46 8.27 13.20
CA ILE A 273 -11.02 8.16 12.89
C ILE A 273 -10.46 9.54 12.52
N PHE A 274 -11.14 10.29 11.65
CA PHE A 274 -10.68 11.63 11.27
C PHE A 274 -10.67 12.60 12.47
N ALA A 275 -11.64 12.51 13.37
CA ALA A 275 -11.61 13.29 14.61
C ALA A 275 -10.38 12.95 15.48
N MET A 276 -10.05 11.66 15.64
CA MET A 276 -8.83 11.23 16.34
C MET A 276 -7.56 11.76 15.65
N LEU A 277 -7.49 11.72 14.32
CA LEU A 277 -6.36 12.24 13.56
C LEU A 277 -6.23 13.76 13.69
N GLU A 278 -7.34 14.50 13.69
CA GLU A 278 -7.33 15.95 13.94
C GLU A 278 -6.79 16.29 15.34
N GLU A 279 -7.16 15.55 16.36
CA GLU A 279 -6.60 15.73 17.71
C GLU A 279 -5.08 15.51 17.71
N LYS A 280 -4.61 14.42 17.10
CA LYS A 280 -3.18 14.15 16.96
C LYS A 280 -2.45 15.25 16.17
N LEU A 281 -3.09 15.80 15.13
CA LEU A 281 -2.53 16.88 14.34
C LEU A 281 -2.48 18.21 15.10
N LYS A 282 -3.32 18.45 16.10
CA LYS A 282 -3.36 19.68 16.96
C LYS A 282 -2.37 19.63 18.12
N LEU A 283 -2.20 18.49 18.78
CA LEU A 283 -1.46 18.33 20.05
C LEU A 283 0.03 18.73 20.01
N CYS A 284 0.58 19.11 18.85
CA CYS A 284 1.98 19.48 18.71
C CYS A 284 2.17 20.84 17.99
N MET A 285 1.14 21.70 17.98
CA MET A 285 1.29 23.12 17.60
C MET A 285 1.53 23.96 18.84
#